data_7652577bd5871e32296da54e49ad5cf4
#
_entry.id   7652577bd5871e32296da54e49ad5cf4
#
_cell.length_a   1.000
_cell.length_b   1.000
_cell.length_c   1.000
_cell.angle_alpha   90.00
_cell.angle_beta   90.00
_cell.angle_gamma   90.00
#
_symmetry.space_group_name_H-M   'P 1'
#
loop_
_entity.id
_entity.type
_entity.pdbx_description
1 polymer ?
#
loop_
_entity_poly.entity_id
_entity_poly.type
_entity_poly.pdbx_seq_one_letter_code
_entity_poly.pdbx_strand_id
1 'polypeptide(L)'
;MEQVSIHRADEGHTDGACDGFIACAGIAHAVGVTDVARDGCAAGAVSSVAEALEASRPSRCVALGVAYDGAPFAGFARQAESHVTTVQGELERVLSVLYRRAVDTVCAGRTDAGVHALGQVVSFDLTEEEFASRPLRTLMKSMNALVDERITVTCAEERPAGFSARFDATSREYRYFIATGNARPVLIARSVWHLHGAPLDVDAMNAAARLLVGEHDFKSFCVASSALHLEGEGRSTCRRVIEADVRSTHVMGTPVVEVRIVGNAFLHSMIRIIVGTLVAVGQGRRDASWVADVLAARDRTAAGETAPACGLTFWSVRY
;
A
#
# COMPACT_ATOMS: atom_id res chain seq x y z
N MET A 1 47.00 30.20 -19.37
CA MET A 1 46.45 29.51 -20.55
C MET A 1 46.75 28.03 -20.41
N GLU A 2 45.82 27.29 -19.85
CA GLU A 2 45.87 25.83 -19.78
C GLU A 2 44.58 25.28 -20.35
N GLN A 3 44.70 24.52 -21.42
CA GLN A 3 43.57 23.90 -22.13
C GLN A 3 43.15 22.65 -21.36
N VAL A 4 41.89 22.61 -20.95
CA VAL A 4 41.23 21.40 -20.41
C VAL A 4 40.62 20.64 -21.58
N SER A 5 41.14 19.44 -21.82
CA SER A 5 40.70 18.50 -22.84
C SER A 5 39.48 17.74 -22.31
N ILE A 6 38.33 17.84 -23.03
CA ILE A 6 37.09 17.12 -22.71
C ILE A 6 37.12 15.79 -23.45
N HIS A 7 37.27 14.67 -22.72
CA HIS A 7 37.01 13.35 -23.24
C HIS A 7 35.49 13.08 -23.23
N ARG A 8 34.93 12.84 -24.40
CA ARG A 8 33.60 12.24 -24.58
C ARG A 8 33.69 10.76 -24.20
N ALA A 9 32.94 10.36 -23.18
CA ALA A 9 32.62 8.98 -22.91
C ALA A 9 31.34 8.58 -23.65
N ASP A 10 31.42 7.46 -24.33
CA ASP A 10 30.37 6.80 -25.10
C ASP A 10 29.31 6.25 -24.14
N GLU A 11 28.08 6.75 -24.21
CA GLU A 11 26.97 6.25 -23.40
C GLU A 11 26.32 5.05 -24.07
N GLY A 12 26.70 3.86 -23.61
CA GLY A 12 25.96 2.64 -23.87
C GLY A 12 24.58 2.69 -23.23
N HIS A 13 23.54 2.67 -24.04
CA HIS A 13 22.15 2.62 -23.68
C HIS A 13 21.85 1.23 -23.06
N THR A 14 21.84 1.11 -21.73
CA THR A 14 21.30 -0.05 -21.04
C THR A 14 19.85 0.24 -20.68
N ASP A 15 18.94 -0.57 -21.22
CA ASP A 15 17.52 -0.63 -20.83
C ASP A 15 17.42 -0.79 -19.30
N GLY A 16 16.95 0.24 -18.61
CA GLY A 16 16.72 0.22 -17.18
C GLY A 16 15.52 -0.67 -16.85
N ALA A 17 15.80 -1.90 -16.48
CA ALA A 17 14.83 -2.75 -15.79
C ALA A 17 14.47 -2.09 -14.44
N CYS A 18 13.19 -2.09 -14.10
CA CYS A 18 12.69 -1.63 -12.80
C CYS A 18 13.08 -2.67 -11.72
N ASP A 19 14.35 -2.74 -11.36
CA ASP A 19 14.83 -3.59 -10.29
C ASP A 19 14.59 -2.91 -8.94
N GLY A 20 13.65 -3.44 -8.16
CA GLY A 20 13.60 -3.13 -6.74
C GLY A 20 12.24 -3.05 -6.04
N PHE A 21 11.09 -3.06 -6.73
CA PHE A 21 9.81 -2.87 -6.04
C PHE A 21 8.86 -4.07 -6.03
N ILE A 22 9.03 -5.06 -6.90
CA ILE A 22 8.24 -6.30 -6.89
C ILE A 22 9.19 -7.48 -7.11
N ALA A 23 9.74 -8.06 -6.04
CA ALA A 23 10.52 -9.29 -6.13
C ALA A 23 9.57 -10.49 -6.30
N CYS A 24 9.50 -11.05 -7.50
CA CYS A 24 8.80 -12.30 -7.78
C CYS A 24 9.74 -13.49 -7.55
N ALA A 25 9.48 -14.29 -6.50
CA ALA A 25 9.96 -15.66 -6.43
C ALA A 25 8.82 -16.57 -6.94
N GLY A 26 9.01 -17.18 -8.10
CA GLY A 26 8.08 -18.14 -8.64
C GLY A 26 8.16 -19.49 -7.94
N ILE A 27 7.01 -20.03 -7.53
CA ILE A 27 6.85 -21.47 -7.23
C ILE A 27 5.64 -21.95 -8.05
N ALA A 28 5.93 -22.79 -9.05
CA ALA A 28 4.93 -23.52 -9.80
C ALA A 28 4.44 -24.73 -8.99
N HIS A 29 3.14 -24.82 -8.74
CA HIS A 29 2.49 -26.07 -8.35
C HIS A 29 1.45 -26.45 -9.40
N ALA A 30 1.74 -27.53 -10.09
CA ALA A 30 0.81 -28.24 -10.97
C ALA A 30 -0.15 -29.07 -10.12
N VAL A 31 -1.45 -28.91 -10.34
CA VAL A 31 -2.46 -29.86 -9.87
C VAL A 31 -3.28 -30.30 -11.10
N GLY A 32 -3.17 -31.59 -11.42
CA GLY A 32 -3.94 -32.24 -12.49
C GLY A 32 -5.39 -32.45 -12.06
N VAL A 33 -6.31 -32.22 -12.97
CA VAL A 33 -7.73 -32.63 -12.87
C VAL A 33 -8.05 -33.56 -14.00
N THR A 34 -8.57 -34.75 -13.66
CA THR A 34 -8.97 -35.84 -14.53
C THR A 34 -10.36 -35.60 -15.12
N ASP A 35 -10.49 -35.94 -16.42
CA ASP A 35 -11.70 -35.98 -17.20
C ASP A 35 -12.77 -36.92 -16.64
N VAL A 36 -14.03 -36.47 -16.71
CA VAL A 36 -15.20 -37.37 -16.82
C VAL A 36 -16.14 -36.82 -17.89
N ALA A 37 -16.20 -37.54 -18.99
CA ALA A 37 -17.14 -37.31 -20.07
C ALA A 37 -18.57 -37.76 -19.71
N ARG A 38 -19.59 -37.01 -20.14
CA ARG A 38 -20.95 -37.53 -20.42
C ARG A 38 -21.68 -36.75 -21.51
N ASP A 39 -22.25 -37.54 -22.39
CA ASP A 39 -22.90 -37.25 -23.67
C ASP A 39 -24.18 -36.41 -23.62
N GLY A 40 -24.38 -35.56 -24.64
CA GLY A 40 -25.47 -35.75 -25.59
C GLY A 40 -26.62 -34.74 -25.61
N CYS A 41 -26.66 -33.94 -26.68
CA CYS A 41 -27.84 -33.38 -27.36
C CYS A 41 -28.70 -32.29 -26.69
N ALA A 42 -28.48 -31.09 -27.16
CA ALA A 42 -29.39 -30.07 -27.71
C ALA A 42 -28.64 -28.74 -27.83
N ALA A 43 -27.92 -28.58 -28.91
CA ALA A 43 -26.86 -27.60 -28.98
C ALA A 43 -27.02 -26.72 -30.23
N GLY A 44 -27.70 -25.61 -30.13
CA GLY A 44 -27.65 -24.67 -31.24
C GLY A 44 -27.82 -23.19 -30.79
N ALA A 45 -28.70 -22.93 -29.86
CA ALA A 45 -29.00 -21.57 -29.44
C ALA A 45 -28.47 -21.21 -28.02
N VAL A 46 -28.17 -22.25 -27.22
CA VAL A 46 -27.61 -22.06 -25.87
C VAL A 46 -26.08 -21.85 -25.92
N SER A 47 -25.42 -22.41 -26.98
CA SER A 47 -23.98 -22.29 -27.19
C SER A 47 -23.54 -20.83 -27.40
N SER A 48 -24.26 -20.05 -28.22
CA SER A 48 -23.85 -18.68 -28.53
C SER A 48 -23.97 -17.69 -27.34
N VAL A 49 -24.95 -17.91 -26.47
CA VAL A 49 -25.09 -17.08 -25.25
C VAL A 49 -24.11 -17.52 -24.18
N ALA A 50 -23.83 -18.82 -24.07
CA ALA A 50 -22.82 -19.36 -23.17
C ALA A 50 -21.41 -18.96 -23.62
N GLU A 51 -21.10 -19.04 -24.92
CA GLU A 51 -19.84 -18.57 -25.51
C GLU A 51 -19.68 -17.06 -25.38
N ALA A 52 -20.75 -16.26 -25.54
CA ALA A 52 -20.72 -14.82 -25.29
C ALA A 52 -20.55 -14.49 -23.78
N LEU A 53 -21.12 -15.30 -22.88
CA LEU A 53 -20.90 -15.18 -21.44
C LEU A 53 -19.49 -15.67 -21.03
N GLU A 54 -18.95 -16.70 -21.66
CA GLU A 54 -17.59 -17.18 -21.43
C GLU A 54 -16.54 -16.21 -22.01
N ALA A 55 -16.78 -15.64 -23.19
CA ALA A 55 -15.93 -14.58 -23.76
C ALA A 55 -15.92 -13.28 -22.93
N SER A 56 -16.94 -13.07 -22.09
CA SER A 56 -17.02 -11.92 -21.18
C SER A 56 -16.39 -12.16 -19.81
N ARG A 57 -15.90 -13.39 -19.50
CA ARG A 57 -15.24 -13.67 -18.23
C ARG A 57 -13.84 -13.03 -18.22
N PRO A 58 -13.49 -12.30 -17.14
CA PRO A 58 -12.12 -11.83 -16.98
C PRO A 58 -11.15 -13.01 -17.00
N SER A 59 -10.16 -12.97 -17.88
CA SER A 59 -9.21 -14.08 -18.06
C SER A 59 -7.77 -13.68 -17.78
N ARG A 60 -7.49 -12.37 -17.80
CA ARG A 60 -6.16 -11.80 -17.57
C ARG A 60 -6.16 -10.87 -16.36
N CYS A 61 -5.32 -11.13 -15.39
CA CYS A 61 -5.16 -10.25 -14.24
C CYS A 61 -4.00 -9.28 -14.47
N VAL A 62 -4.24 -7.99 -14.21
CA VAL A 62 -3.24 -6.93 -14.31
C VAL A 62 -3.01 -6.34 -12.92
N ALA A 63 -1.75 -6.19 -12.53
CA ALA A 63 -1.34 -5.45 -11.35
C ALA A 63 -0.69 -4.12 -11.75
N LEU A 64 -1.13 -3.02 -11.14
CA LEU A 64 -0.52 -1.71 -11.27
C LEU A 64 0.22 -1.35 -9.97
N GLY A 65 1.48 -0.94 -10.07
CA GLY A 65 2.14 -0.17 -9.03
C GLY A 65 1.65 1.27 -9.04
N VAL A 66 1.29 1.83 -7.89
CA VAL A 66 0.69 3.16 -7.79
C VAL A 66 1.33 3.95 -6.66
N ALA A 67 1.80 5.17 -6.98
CA ALA A 67 2.23 6.16 -6.01
C ALA A 67 1.23 7.32 -5.96
N TYR A 68 1.02 7.91 -4.78
CA TYR A 68 0.14 9.08 -4.65
C TYR A 68 0.47 9.98 -3.45
N ASP A 69 0.23 11.29 -3.65
CA ASP A 69 0.07 12.24 -2.55
C ASP A 69 -1.37 12.11 -2.01
N GLY A 70 -1.52 11.56 -0.83
CA GLY A 70 -2.83 11.29 -0.21
C GLY A 70 -3.55 12.54 0.33
N ALA A 71 -2.86 13.68 0.43
CA ALA A 71 -3.38 14.87 1.11
C ALA A 71 -4.77 15.36 0.63
N PRO A 72 -5.08 15.35 -0.69
CA PRO A 72 -6.39 15.82 -1.17
C PRO A 72 -7.47 14.74 -1.17
N PHE A 73 -7.10 13.47 -0.93
CA PHE A 73 -8.03 12.34 -1.04
C PHE A 73 -8.63 11.97 0.32
N ALA A 74 -9.90 11.60 0.31
CA ALA A 74 -10.60 11.08 1.48
C ALA A 74 -10.22 9.62 1.81
N GLY A 75 -9.02 9.22 1.43
CA GLY A 75 -8.45 7.89 1.58
C GLY A 75 -8.39 7.12 0.27
N PHE A 76 -7.94 5.88 0.37
CA PHE A 76 -7.81 5.03 -0.81
C PHE A 76 -9.17 4.51 -1.30
N ALA A 77 -9.94 3.85 -0.41
CA ALA A 77 -11.13 3.10 -0.80
C ALA A 77 -12.28 4.01 -1.24
N ARG A 78 -12.98 3.61 -2.31
CA ARG A 78 -14.23 4.25 -2.76
C ARG A 78 -15.24 4.32 -1.60
N GLN A 79 -15.90 5.44 -1.48
CA GLN A 79 -16.94 5.70 -0.50
C GLN A 79 -18.31 5.78 -1.20
N ALA A 80 -19.37 5.56 -0.46
CA ALA A 80 -20.75 5.63 -1.00
C ALA A 80 -21.13 7.07 -1.41
N GLU A 81 -20.48 8.06 -0.82
CA GLU A 81 -20.74 9.48 -1.06
C GLU A 81 -20.07 9.93 -2.36
N SER A 82 -20.88 10.32 -3.34
CA SER A 82 -20.45 10.67 -4.71
C SER A 82 -19.60 11.94 -4.84
N HIS A 83 -19.58 12.80 -3.80
CA HIS A 83 -18.84 14.07 -3.80
C HIS A 83 -17.43 13.95 -3.23
N VAL A 84 -17.04 12.77 -2.77
CA VAL A 84 -15.75 12.54 -2.13
C VAL A 84 -14.78 11.88 -3.10
N THR A 85 -13.63 12.54 -3.36
CA THR A 85 -12.59 11.99 -4.23
C THR A 85 -11.70 11.02 -3.45
N THR A 86 -11.55 9.80 -3.97
CA THR A 86 -10.68 8.76 -3.43
C THR A 86 -9.72 8.25 -4.48
N VAL A 87 -8.58 7.69 -4.07
CA VAL A 87 -7.57 7.16 -5.03
C VAL A 87 -8.17 6.03 -5.86
N GLN A 88 -8.89 5.08 -5.24
CA GLN A 88 -9.54 3.98 -5.94
C GLN A 88 -10.59 4.48 -6.93
N GLY A 89 -11.45 5.43 -6.52
CA GLY A 89 -12.48 5.99 -7.40
C GLY A 89 -11.88 6.67 -8.63
N GLU A 90 -10.75 7.35 -8.48
CA GLU A 90 -10.06 8.00 -9.60
C GLU A 90 -9.42 6.97 -10.56
N LEU A 91 -8.76 5.93 -10.03
CA LEU A 91 -8.23 4.84 -10.85
C LEU A 91 -9.34 4.11 -11.63
N GLU A 92 -10.43 3.76 -10.96
CA GLU A 92 -11.59 3.08 -11.57
C GLU A 92 -12.31 3.96 -12.60
N ARG A 93 -12.40 5.26 -12.36
CA ARG A 93 -12.92 6.23 -13.33
C ARG A 93 -12.12 6.19 -14.63
N VAL A 94 -10.80 6.23 -14.54
CA VAL A 94 -9.92 6.21 -15.72
C VAL A 94 -9.99 4.86 -16.43
N LEU A 95 -9.94 3.75 -15.69
CA LEU A 95 -10.08 2.41 -16.25
C LEU A 95 -11.43 2.27 -16.99
N SER A 96 -12.51 2.82 -16.42
CA SER A 96 -13.83 2.79 -17.07
C SER A 96 -13.87 3.57 -18.39
N VAL A 97 -13.15 4.68 -18.48
CA VAL A 97 -12.99 5.42 -19.75
C VAL A 97 -12.21 4.60 -20.77
N LEU A 98 -11.12 3.95 -20.35
CA LEU A 98 -10.23 3.19 -21.23
C LEU A 98 -10.87 1.92 -21.79
N TYR A 99 -11.68 1.23 -20.97
CA TYR A 99 -12.30 -0.06 -21.33
C TYR A 99 -13.80 0.04 -21.59
N ARG A 100 -14.42 1.24 -21.47
CA ARG A 100 -15.85 1.50 -21.71
C ARG A 100 -16.80 0.61 -20.88
N ARG A 101 -16.36 0.19 -19.72
CA ARG A 101 -17.14 -0.56 -18.72
C ARG A 101 -16.62 -0.24 -17.32
N ALA A 102 -17.39 -0.60 -16.30
CA ALA A 102 -16.89 -0.58 -14.93
C ALA A 102 -15.78 -1.62 -14.75
N VAL A 103 -14.67 -1.20 -14.15
CA VAL A 103 -13.54 -2.06 -13.80
C VAL A 103 -13.29 -1.90 -12.32
N ASP A 104 -13.67 -2.90 -11.54
CA ASP A 104 -13.43 -2.92 -10.10
C ASP A 104 -11.98 -3.27 -9.80
N THR A 105 -11.41 -2.62 -8.79
CA THR A 105 -10.02 -2.79 -8.41
C THR A 105 -9.87 -3.31 -6.98
N VAL A 106 -8.82 -4.10 -6.74
CA VAL A 106 -8.43 -4.61 -5.41
C VAL A 106 -7.06 -4.09 -5.04
N CYS A 107 -6.92 -3.37 -3.92
CA CYS A 107 -5.63 -2.86 -3.46
C CYS A 107 -4.96 -3.76 -2.42
N ALA A 108 -3.63 -3.72 -2.35
CA ALA A 108 -2.82 -4.45 -1.38
C ALA A 108 -3.13 -4.05 0.07
N GLY A 109 -3.41 -2.77 0.31
CA GLY A 109 -3.80 -2.25 1.61
C GLY A 109 -4.51 -0.90 1.49
N ARG A 110 -5.63 -0.74 2.19
CA ARG A 110 -6.33 0.55 2.25
C ARG A 110 -5.51 1.53 3.08
N THR A 111 -5.49 2.79 2.67
CA THR A 111 -4.89 3.89 3.43
C THR A 111 -5.97 4.88 3.87
N ASP A 112 -5.80 5.46 5.06
CA ASP A 112 -6.68 6.50 5.59
C ASP A 112 -6.59 7.79 4.77
N ALA A 113 -7.54 8.71 4.96
CA ALA A 113 -7.48 10.05 4.39
C ALA A 113 -6.16 10.76 4.76
N GLY A 114 -5.51 11.37 3.78
CA GLY A 114 -4.25 12.08 3.94
C GLY A 114 -2.98 11.21 4.03
N VAL A 115 -3.10 9.89 3.95
CA VAL A 115 -1.95 8.95 3.94
C VAL A 115 -1.42 8.80 2.52
N HIS A 116 -0.11 8.88 2.34
CA HIS A 116 0.58 8.76 1.06
C HIS A 116 0.93 7.30 0.72
N ALA A 117 1.31 7.06 -0.53
CA ALA A 117 1.92 5.81 -0.95
C ALA A 117 3.01 6.02 -2.00
N LEU A 118 4.05 5.19 -1.94
CA LEU A 118 5.06 5.05 -2.99
C LEU A 118 4.95 3.70 -3.70
N GLY A 119 4.50 2.65 -3.01
CA GLY A 119 4.46 1.30 -3.53
C GLY A 119 3.13 0.59 -3.29
N GLN A 120 1.99 1.28 -3.45
CA GLN A 120 0.67 0.64 -3.47
C GLN A 120 0.57 -0.25 -4.70
N VAL A 121 -0.08 -1.41 -4.56
CA VAL A 121 -0.40 -2.28 -5.69
C VAL A 121 -1.90 -2.45 -5.79
N VAL A 122 -2.40 -2.38 -7.02
CA VAL A 122 -3.82 -2.53 -7.35
C VAL A 122 -3.96 -3.58 -8.43
N SER A 123 -4.81 -4.59 -8.22
CA SER A 123 -5.12 -5.60 -9.24
C SER A 123 -6.54 -5.45 -9.77
N PHE A 124 -6.74 -5.82 -11.02
CA PHE A 124 -8.03 -5.91 -11.70
C PHE A 124 -7.96 -6.88 -12.86
N ASP A 125 -9.13 -7.33 -13.33
CA ASP A 125 -9.25 -8.32 -14.37
C ASP A 125 -9.73 -7.71 -15.68
N LEU A 126 -9.18 -8.22 -16.79
CA LEU A 126 -9.52 -7.89 -18.16
C LEU A 126 -9.93 -9.16 -18.92
N THR A 127 -10.74 -9.01 -19.96
CA THR A 127 -10.93 -10.07 -20.95
C THR A 127 -9.66 -10.22 -21.81
N GLU A 128 -9.52 -11.36 -22.52
CA GLU A 128 -8.41 -11.55 -23.47
C GLU A 128 -8.39 -10.45 -24.54
N GLU A 129 -9.56 -10.07 -25.05
CA GLU A 129 -9.69 -9.02 -26.05
C GLU A 129 -9.26 -7.65 -25.53
N GLU A 130 -9.69 -7.27 -24.31
CA GLU A 130 -9.30 -6.03 -23.66
C GLU A 130 -7.80 -5.97 -23.41
N PHE A 131 -7.22 -7.07 -22.92
CA PHE A 131 -5.78 -7.18 -22.67
C PHE A 131 -4.98 -7.06 -23.98
N ALA A 132 -5.38 -7.78 -25.02
CA ALA A 132 -4.74 -7.72 -26.34
C ALA A 132 -4.86 -6.33 -27.00
N SER A 133 -5.99 -5.64 -26.76
CA SER A 133 -6.25 -4.31 -27.37
C SER A 133 -5.31 -3.21 -26.87
N ARG A 134 -4.72 -3.41 -25.68
CA ARG A 134 -3.91 -2.36 -25.03
C ARG A 134 -2.69 -2.93 -24.32
N PRO A 135 -1.49 -2.90 -24.94
CA PRO A 135 -0.25 -3.29 -24.28
C PRO A 135 -0.03 -2.55 -22.95
N LEU A 136 0.52 -3.23 -21.93
CA LEU A 136 0.67 -2.69 -20.57
C LEU A 136 1.41 -1.35 -20.53
N ARG A 137 2.44 -1.16 -21.36
CA ARG A 137 3.14 0.13 -21.50
C ARG A 137 2.20 1.25 -21.98
N THR A 138 1.28 0.93 -22.90
CA THR A 138 0.28 1.89 -23.39
C THR A 138 -0.77 2.17 -22.33
N LEU A 139 -1.20 1.12 -21.59
CA LEU A 139 -2.10 1.27 -20.45
C LEU A 139 -1.51 2.25 -19.42
N MET A 140 -0.27 2.03 -19.00
CA MET A 140 0.41 2.89 -18.02
C MET A 140 0.47 4.35 -18.50
N LYS A 141 0.84 4.59 -19.77
CA LYS A 141 0.85 5.94 -20.35
C LYS A 141 -0.54 6.58 -20.36
N SER A 142 -1.57 5.82 -20.74
CA SER A 142 -2.95 6.31 -20.78
C SER A 142 -3.48 6.61 -19.39
N MET A 143 -3.18 5.76 -18.41
CA MET A 143 -3.53 6.00 -17.01
C MET A 143 -2.90 7.31 -16.52
N ASN A 144 -1.59 7.47 -16.66
CA ASN A 144 -0.87 8.66 -16.20
C ASN A 144 -1.26 9.96 -16.95
N ALA A 145 -1.84 9.86 -18.13
CA ALA A 145 -2.37 11.01 -18.85
C ALA A 145 -3.77 11.45 -18.39
N LEU A 146 -4.51 10.59 -17.69
CA LEU A 146 -5.92 10.79 -17.37
C LEU A 146 -6.24 10.84 -15.87
N VAL A 147 -5.38 10.28 -15.01
CA VAL A 147 -5.53 10.35 -13.54
C VAL A 147 -5.18 11.74 -13.02
N ASP A 148 -5.65 12.05 -11.83
CA ASP A 148 -5.25 13.25 -11.08
C ASP A 148 -3.70 13.33 -11.00
N GLU A 149 -3.11 14.52 -11.14
CA GLU A 149 -1.66 14.76 -11.12
C GLU A 149 -0.94 14.26 -9.87
N ARG A 150 -1.68 14.00 -8.79
CA ARG A 150 -1.18 13.47 -7.51
C ARG A 150 -1.18 11.96 -7.43
N ILE A 151 -1.59 11.29 -8.51
CA ILE A 151 -1.55 9.83 -8.66
C ILE A 151 -0.63 9.50 -9.83
N THR A 152 0.27 8.53 -9.63
CA THR A 152 1.13 8.02 -10.70
C THR A 152 1.09 6.51 -10.73
N VAL A 153 0.82 5.94 -11.89
CA VAL A 153 1.04 4.51 -12.17
C VAL A 153 2.51 4.33 -12.49
N THR A 154 3.24 3.64 -11.62
CA THR A 154 4.70 3.46 -11.70
C THR A 154 5.10 2.22 -12.49
N CYS A 155 4.28 1.17 -12.47
CA CYS A 155 4.46 -0.03 -13.28
C CYS A 155 3.11 -0.68 -13.60
N ALA A 156 3.09 -1.55 -14.61
CA ALA A 156 1.97 -2.40 -14.96
C ALA A 156 2.50 -3.77 -15.36
N GLU A 157 1.97 -4.82 -14.74
CA GLU A 157 2.41 -6.20 -14.92
C GLU A 157 1.22 -7.14 -15.07
N GLU A 158 1.39 -8.16 -15.92
CA GLU A 158 0.46 -9.28 -15.95
C GLU A 158 0.71 -10.20 -14.77
N ARG A 159 -0.36 -10.69 -14.16
CA ARG A 159 -0.32 -11.66 -13.07
C ARG A 159 -1.12 -12.90 -13.42
N PRO A 160 -0.85 -14.05 -12.76
CA PRO A 160 -1.66 -15.24 -12.92
C PRO A 160 -3.15 -14.96 -12.70
N ALA A 161 -4.01 -15.66 -13.42
CA ALA A 161 -5.45 -15.57 -13.25
C ALA A 161 -5.84 -15.84 -11.78
N GLY A 162 -6.73 -15.00 -11.25
CA GLY A 162 -7.15 -15.07 -9.84
C GLY A 162 -6.20 -14.39 -8.83
N PHE A 163 -5.11 -13.78 -9.29
CA PHE A 163 -4.24 -13.00 -8.39
C PHE A 163 -5.01 -11.84 -7.76
N SER A 164 -4.82 -11.68 -6.47
CA SER A 164 -5.38 -10.58 -5.69
C SER A 164 -4.29 -9.77 -5.02
N ALA A 165 -4.17 -8.49 -5.34
CA ALA A 165 -3.22 -7.59 -4.69
C ALA A 165 -3.36 -7.60 -3.15
N ARG A 166 -4.54 -7.91 -2.63
CA ARG A 166 -4.82 -7.93 -1.20
C ARG A 166 -4.46 -9.24 -0.53
N PHE A 167 -4.90 -10.37 -1.10
CA PHE A 167 -4.88 -11.66 -0.42
C PHE A 167 -3.57 -12.42 -0.66
N ASP A 168 -2.92 -12.22 -1.79
CA ASP A 168 -1.63 -12.86 -2.11
C ASP A 168 -0.43 -12.10 -1.52
N ALA A 169 -0.64 -10.91 -0.98
CA ALA A 169 0.42 -10.15 -0.36
C ALA A 169 0.91 -10.80 0.93
N THR A 170 2.20 -11.12 0.98
CA THR A 170 2.90 -11.75 2.12
C THR A 170 3.31 -10.75 3.19
N SER A 171 3.70 -9.53 2.77
CA SER A 171 4.00 -8.44 3.72
C SER A 171 3.74 -7.06 3.12
N ARG A 172 3.52 -6.08 3.98
CA ARG A 172 3.40 -4.65 3.66
C ARG A 172 4.37 -3.88 4.53
N GLU A 173 5.03 -2.88 3.95
CA GLU A 173 5.92 -1.96 4.64
C GLU A 173 5.30 -0.57 4.68
N TYR A 174 5.33 0.03 5.86
CA TYR A 174 4.97 1.42 6.07
C TYR A 174 6.15 2.18 6.66
N ARG A 175 6.30 3.44 6.25
CA ARG A 175 7.23 4.37 6.88
C ARG A 175 6.49 5.60 7.33
N TYR A 176 6.90 6.09 8.50
CA TYR A 176 6.36 7.30 9.07
C TYR A 176 7.52 8.27 9.36
N PHE A 177 7.36 9.52 8.94
CA PHE A 177 8.40 10.53 9.06
C PHE A 177 7.99 11.64 10.04
N ILE A 178 8.88 11.96 10.99
CA ILE A 178 8.69 12.98 12.01
C ILE A 178 9.84 13.98 11.91
N ALA A 179 9.53 15.25 11.70
CA ALA A 179 10.49 16.34 11.82
C ALA A 179 10.31 17.03 13.17
N THR A 180 11.40 17.23 13.92
CA THR A 180 11.36 17.91 15.23
C THR A 180 11.98 19.31 15.14
N GLY A 181 11.72 20.15 16.14
CA GLY A 181 12.28 21.49 16.24
C GLY A 181 11.28 22.61 15.97
N ASN A 182 11.76 23.85 16.08
CA ASN A 182 10.88 25.03 15.99
C ASN A 182 10.61 25.50 14.55
N ALA A 183 11.52 25.19 13.62
CA ALA A 183 11.39 25.59 12.23
C ALA A 183 10.60 24.54 11.42
N ARG A 184 9.52 24.99 10.76
CA ARG A 184 8.73 24.12 9.90
C ARG A 184 9.54 23.69 8.67
N PRO A 185 9.59 22.38 8.32
CA PRO A 185 10.32 21.89 7.16
C PRO A 185 9.52 22.14 5.87
N VAL A 186 9.64 23.32 5.29
CA VAL A 186 8.75 23.81 4.21
C VAL A 186 8.65 22.86 3.02
N LEU A 187 9.77 22.28 2.56
CA LEU A 187 9.79 21.42 1.36
C LEU A 187 9.10 20.07 1.56
N ILE A 188 9.08 19.56 2.79
CA ILE A 188 8.51 18.25 3.12
C ILE A 188 7.33 18.34 4.09
N ALA A 189 6.82 19.54 4.36
CA ALA A 189 5.80 19.81 5.38
C ALA A 189 4.49 19.01 5.19
N ARG A 190 4.22 18.52 3.97
CA ARG A 190 3.03 17.71 3.65
C ARG A 190 3.25 16.21 3.81
N SER A 191 4.52 15.78 3.97
CA SER A 191 4.91 14.36 4.01
C SER A 191 5.59 13.99 5.32
N VAL A 192 5.53 14.86 6.35
CA VAL A 192 6.07 14.61 7.67
C VAL A 192 5.12 15.11 8.75
N TRP A 193 5.17 14.50 9.92
CA TRP A 193 4.61 15.10 11.12
C TRP A 193 5.64 16.10 11.70
N HIS A 194 5.34 17.40 11.63
CA HIS A 194 6.16 18.39 12.30
C HIS A 194 5.77 18.48 13.78
N LEU A 195 6.65 17.99 14.65
CA LEU A 195 6.50 18.00 16.09
C LEU A 195 7.37 19.14 16.69
N HIS A 196 6.70 20.16 17.21
CA HIS A 196 7.40 21.26 17.88
C HIS A 196 8.07 20.82 19.19
N GLY A 197 9.23 21.35 19.48
CA GLY A 197 9.92 21.15 20.75
C GLY A 197 11.24 20.39 20.63
N ALA A 198 11.61 19.72 21.73
CA ALA A 198 12.88 19.01 21.84
C ALA A 198 12.97 17.79 20.90
N PRO A 199 14.19 17.37 20.52
CA PRO A 199 14.41 16.11 19.82
C PRO A 199 13.79 14.93 20.56
N LEU A 200 13.40 13.90 19.81
CA LEU A 200 12.92 12.63 20.35
C LEU A 200 14.11 11.74 20.73
N ASP A 201 13.97 10.99 21.82
CA ASP A 201 14.89 9.89 22.14
C ASP A 201 14.64 8.71 21.21
N VAL A 202 15.42 8.64 20.13
CA VAL A 202 15.30 7.62 19.08
C VAL A 202 15.66 6.23 19.61
N ASP A 203 16.60 6.12 20.53
CA ASP A 203 17.01 4.84 21.11
C ASP A 203 15.90 4.26 22.00
N ALA A 204 15.26 5.09 22.82
CA ALA A 204 14.11 4.68 23.61
C ALA A 204 12.93 4.27 22.72
N MET A 205 12.64 5.04 21.64
CA MET A 205 11.62 4.69 20.67
C MET A 205 11.92 3.36 19.98
N ASN A 206 13.17 3.12 19.59
CA ASN A 206 13.58 1.90 18.92
C ASN A 206 13.50 0.68 19.87
N ALA A 207 13.86 0.83 21.13
CA ALA A 207 13.68 -0.21 22.16
C ALA A 207 12.20 -0.56 22.34
N ALA A 208 11.31 0.43 22.36
CA ALA A 208 9.87 0.26 22.44
C ALA A 208 9.29 -0.41 21.17
N ALA A 209 9.76 -0.02 19.98
CA ALA A 209 9.30 -0.58 18.70
C ALA A 209 9.60 -2.08 18.59
N ARG A 210 10.73 -2.53 19.10
CA ARG A 210 11.11 -3.96 19.11
C ARG A 210 10.13 -4.84 19.87
N LEU A 211 9.42 -4.31 20.87
CA LEU A 211 8.40 -5.04 21.63
C LEU A 211 7.15 -5.35 20.79
N LEU A 212 6.97 -4.69 19.65
CA LEU A 212 5.87 -4.93 18.73
C LEU A 212 6.14 -6.11 17.78
N VAL A 213 7.41 -6.55 17.65
CA VAL A 213 7.80 -7.61 16.71
C VAL A 213 7.26 -8.94 17.23
N GLY A 214 6.64 -9.70 16.32
CA GLY A 214 5.98 -10.96 16.65
C GLY A 214 4.49 -10.95 16.30
N GLU A 215 3.81 -11.99 16.73
CA GLU A 215 2.35 -12.09 16.61
C GLU A 215 1.70 -11.65 17.92
N HIS A 216 0.89 -10.61 17.87
CA HIS A 216 0.21 -10.03 19.02
C HIS A 216 -1.24 -9.67 18.66
N ASP A 217 -2.07 -9.54 19.69
CA ASP A 217 -3.37 -8.91 19.58
C ASP A 217 -3.19 -7.37 19.60
N PHE A 218 -3.34 -6.75 18.43
CA PHE A 218 -3.19 -5.31 18.26
C PHE A 218 -4.50 -4.52 18.48
N LYS A 219 -5.44 -5.03 19.26
CA LYS A 219 -6.71 -4.36 19.55
C LYS A 219 -6.49 -2.95 20.13
N SER A 220 -5.52 -2.76 21.03
CA SER A 220 -5.14 -1.44 21.58
C SER A 220 -4.65 -0.46 20.51
N PHE A 221 -4.13 -0.96 19.41
CA PHE A 221 -3.62 -0.17 18.28
C PHE A 221 -4.62 -0.11 17.10
N CYS A 222 -5.90 -0.32 17.36
CA CYS A 222 -6.96 -0.24 16.36
C CYS A 222 -7.99 0.81 16.75
N VAL A 223 -8.60 1.46 15.75
CA VAL A 223 -9.79 2.30 16.01
C VAL A 223 -10.87 1.44 16.67
N ALA A 224 -11.39 1.89 17.80
CA ALA A 224 -12.26 1.08 18.66
C ALA A 224 -13.51 0.54 17.91
N SER A 225 -14.17 1.37 17.10
CA SER A 225 -15.32 0.93 16.29
C SER A 225 -14.96 -0.14 15.27
N SER A 226 -13.74 -0.07 14.68
CA SER A 226 -13.27 -1.08 13.73
C SER A 226 -12.88 -2.38 14.42
N ALA A 227 -12.34 -2.33 15.64
CA ALA A 227 -12.06 -3.52 16.43
C ALA A 227 -13.35 -4.25 16.80
N LEU A 228 -14.38 -3.53 17.28
CA LEU A 228 -15.70 -4.08 17.58
C LEU A 228 -16.39 -4.70 16.35
N HIS A 229 -16.26 -4.05 15.19
CA HIS A 229 -16.80 -4.58 13.94
C HIS A 229 -16.14 -5.91 13.55
N LEU A 230 -14.80 -5.99 13.65
CA LEU A 230 -14.07 -7.24 13.38
C LEU A 230 -14.51 -8.37 14.34
N GLU A 231 -14.62 -8.07 15.63
CA GLU A 231 -15.09 -9.03 16.63
C GLU A 231 -16.52 -9.50 16.34
N GLY A 232 -17.43 -8.59 15.95
CA GLY A 232 -18.80 -8.92 15.56
C GLY A 232 -18.88 -9.82 14.33
N GLU A 233 -17.89 -9.74 13.42
CA GLU A 233 -17.73 -10.64 12.27
C GLU A 233 -16.97 -11.93 12.59
N GLY A 234 -16.56 -12.17 13.84
CA GLY A 234 -15.72 -13.31 14.24
C GLY A 234 -14.28 -13.23 13.70
N ARG A 235 -13.80 -12.05 13.33
CA ARG A 235 -12.45 -11.82 12.77
C ARG A 235 -11.50 -11.35 13.84
N SER A 236 -10.26 -11.87 13.78
CA SER A 236 -9.23 -11.59 14.78
C SER A 236 -8.57 -10.20 14.58
N THR A 237 -8.22 -9.57 15.71
CA THR A 237 -7.34 -8.41 15.81
C THR A 237 -5.85 -8.78 15.90
N CYS A 238 -5.52 -10.08 15.92
CA CYS A 238 -4.14 -10.56 15.90
C CYS A 238 -3.48 -10.25 14.54
N ARG A 239 -2.25 -9.71 14.59
CA ARG A 239 -1.40 -9.43 13.42
C ARG A 239 0.03 -9.83 13.74
N ARG A 240 0.81 -10.07 12.69
CA ARG A 240 2.24 -10.32 12.83
C ARG A 240 3.03 -9.13 12.31
N VAL A 241 3.74 -8.46 13.20
CA VAL A 241 4.78 -7.49 12.85
C VAL A 241 6.08 -8.26 12.64
N ILE A 242 6.66 -8.12 11.45
CA ILE A 242 7.87 -8.84 11.03
C ILE A 242 9.11 -8.03 11.43
N GLU A 243 9.05 -6.71 11.21
CA GLU A 243 10.13 -5.78 11.53
C GLU A 243 9.51 -4.48 12.05
N ALA A 244 10.14 -3.88 13.05
CA ALA A 244 9.83 -2.55 13.56
C ALA A 244 11.13 -1.87 14.01
N ASP A 245 11.47 -0.77 13.39
CA ASP A 245 12.68 -0.01 13.73
C ASP A 245 12.44 1.50 13.66
N VAL A 246 13.21 2.24 14.46
CA VAL A 246 13.20 3.70 14.51
C VAL A 246 14.61 4.21 14.35
N ARG A 247 14.82 5.18 13.46
CA ARG A 247 16.14 5.74 13.19
C ARG A 247 16.11 7.21 12.81
N SER A 248 17.20 7.92 13.07
CA SER A 248 17.42 9.25 12.53
C SER A 248 17.89 9.17 11.08
N THR A 249 17.32 9.97 10.19
CA THR A 249 17.70 10.07 8.78
C THR A 249 17.48 11.49 8.25
N HIS A 250 17.63 11.68 6.94
CA HIS A 250 17.36 12.96 6.29
C HIS A 250 16.43 12.76 5.09
N VAL A 251 15.48 13.67 4.93
CA VAL A 251 14.62 13.78 3.75
C VAL A 251 14.83 15.16 3.15
N MET A 252 15.30 15.24 1.89
CA MET A 252 15.63 16.51 1.21
C MET A 252 16.48 17.45 2.08
N GLY A 253 17.49 16.90 2.77
CA GLY A 253 18.39 17.66 3.65
C GLY A 253 17.82 18.00 5.04
N THR A 254 16.55 17.74 5.31
CA THR A 254 15.92 17.96 6.62
C THR A 254 16.11 16.72 7.50
N PRO A 255 16.63 16.89 8.75
CA PRO A 255 16.69 15.79 9.71
C PRO A 255 15.27 15.33 10.09
N VAL A 256 15.06 14.02 10.08
CA VAL A 256 13.79 13.40 10.47
C VAL A 256 14.03 12.12 11.27
N VAL A 257 13.06 11.76 12.10
CA VAL A 257 12.96 10.42 12.69
C VAL A 257 12.06 9.60 11.78
N GLU A 258 12.57 8.47 11.30
CA GLU A 258 11.84 7.49 10.50
C GLU A 258 11.42 6.33 11.40
N VAL A 259 10.13 6.00 11.40
CA VAL A 259 9.58 4.77 11.99
C VAL A 259 9.21 3.85 10.83
N ARG A 260 9.86 2.70 10.72
CA ARG A 260 9.61 1.68 9.70
C ARG A 260 8.95 0.46 10.34
N ILE A 261 7.85 0.01 9.76
CA ILE A 261 7.13 -1.17 10.23
C ILE A 261 6.76 -2.06 9.04
N VAL A 262 7.11 -3.34 9.15
CA VAL A 262 6.76 -4.39 8.19
C VAL A 262 5.89 -5.41 8.89
N GLY A 263 4.78 -5.80 8.27
CA GLY A 263 3.86 -6.80 8.83
C GLY A 263 3.05 -7.52 7.76
N ASN A 264 2.42 -8.62 8.14
CA ASN A 264 1.57 -9.40 7.23
C ASN A 264 0.28 -8.66 6.85
N ALA A 265 -0.31 -7.95 7.80
CA ALA A 265 -1.50 -7.11 7.63
C ALA A 265 -1.59 -6.10 8.78
N PHE A 266 -2.37 -5.05 8.60
CA PHE A 266 -2.57 -4.01 9.59
C PHE A 266 -4.05 -3.73 9.82
N LEU A 267 -4.38 -3.30 11.04
CA LEU A 267 -5.72 -2.84 11.43
C LEU A 267 -5.89 -1.35 11.07
N HIS A 268 -7.12 -0.88 11.16
CA HIS A 268 -7.46 0.52 10.90
C HIS A 268 -6.67 1.47 11.80
N SER A 269 -5.94 2.40 11.20
CA SER A 269 -5.05 3.38 11.83
C SER A 269 -3.93 2.78 12.71
N MET A 270 -3.66 1.47 12.60
CA MET A 270 -2.72 0.77 13.50
C MET A 270 -1.35 1.43 13.53
N ILE A 271 -0.74 1.70 12.38
CA ILE A 271 0.59 2.32 12.31
C ILE A 271 0.60 3.70 12.96
N ARG A 272 -0.43 4.51 12.73
CA ARG A 272 -0.52 5.86 13.28
C ARG A 272 -0.66 5.85 14.81
N ILE A 273 -1.40 4.89 15.37
CA ILE A 273 -1.53 4.73 16.82
C ILE A 273 -0.21 4.21 17.42
N ILE A 274 0.47 3.27 16.76
CA ILE A 274 1.82 2.83 17.15
C ILE A 274 2.77 4.02 17.19
N VAL A 275 2.84 4.81 16.13
CA VAL A 275 3.73 5.99 16.07
C VAL A 275 3.45 6.99 17.17
N GLY A 276 2.17 7.33 17.44
CA GLY A 276 1.83 8.23 18.54
C GLY A 276 2.23 7.68 19.92
N THR A 277 2.15 6.35 20.10
CA THR A 277 2.61 5.66 21.31
C THR A 277 4.15 5.75 21.42
N LEU A 278 4.88 5.47 20.34
CA LEU A 278 6.34 5.58 20.30
C LEU A 278 6.82 7.03 20.54
N VAL A 279 6.12 8.03 20.01
CA VAL A 279 6.42 9.44 20.25
C VAL A 279 6.28 9.80 21.73
N ALA A 280 5.29 9.26 22.43
CA ALA A 280 5.16 9.47 23.88
C ALA A 280 6.37 8.90 24.65
N VAL A 281 6.95 7.79 24.20
CA VAL A 281 8.21 7.24 24.73
C VAL A 281 9.38 8.15 24.38
N GLY A 282 9.53 8.54 23.11
CA GLY A 282 10.62 9.41 22.65
C GLY A 282 10.65 10.79 23.30
N GLN A 283 9.49 11.27 23.80
CA GLN A 283 9.37 12.50 24.60
C GLN A 283 9.65 12.30 26.09
N GLY A 284 9.98 11.07 26.53
CA GLY A 284 10.20 10.74 27.93
C GLY A 284 8.92 10.78 28.80
N ARG A 285 7.73 10.83 28.17
CA ARG A 285 6.45 10.78 28.91
C ARG A 285 6.10 9.38 29.42
N ARG A 286 6.70 8.35 28.82
CA ARG A 286 6.52 6.93 29.12
C ARG A 286 7.83 6.19 28.90
N ASP A 287 8.03 5.11 29.65
CA ASP A 287 9.14 4.18 29.43
C ASP A 287 8.89 3.26 28.25
N ALA A 288 9.94 2.70 27.67
CA ALA A 288 9.83 1.79 26.54
C ALA A 288 8.96 0.54 26.84
N SER A 289 8.99 0.03 28.08
CA SER A 289 8.17 -1.10 28.53
C SER A 289 6.67 -0.86 28.46
N TRP A 290 6.22 0.41 28.49
CA TRP A 290 4.80 0.76 28.38
C TRP A 290 4.13 0.18 27.12
N VAL A 291 4.86 -0.02 26.03
CA VAL A 291 4.32 -0.63 24.81
C VAL A 291 3.83 -2.06 25.06
N ALA A 292 4.53 -2.82 25.93
CA ALA A 292 4.08 -4.17 26.32
C ALA A 292 2.78 -4.11 27.14
N ASP A 293 2.66 -3.15 28.05
CA ASP A 293 1.44 -2.93 28.85
C ASP A 293 0.25 -2.56 27.93
N VAL A 294 0.49 -1.71 26.93
CA VAL A 294 -0.52 -1.34 25.91
C VAL A 294 -0.99 -2.54 25.12
N LEU A 295 -0.07 -3.43 24.68
CA LEU A 295 -0.43 -4.69 24.00
C LEU A 295 -1.29 -5.58 24.91
N ALA A 296 -0.89 -5.73 26.17
CA ALA A 296 -1.59 -6.60 27.14
C ALA A 296 -2.99 -6.06 27.48
N ALA A 297 -3.19 -4.74 27.48
CA ALA A 297 -4.45 -4.09 27.85
C ALA A 297 -5.60 -4.39 26.89
N ARG A 298 -5.34 -4.61 25.59
CA ARG A 298 -6.37 -4.81 24.55
C ARG A 298 -7.45 -3.72 24.54
N ASP A 299 -7.05 -2.52 24.90
CA ASP A 299 -7.90 -1.33 24.99
C ASP A 299 -7.25 -0.15 24.29
N ARG A 300 -7.98 0.47 23.34
CA ARG A 300 -7.52 1.65 22.59
C ARG A 300 -7.10 2.81 23.51
N THR A 301 -7.76 2.97 24.67
CA THR A 301 -7.48 4.05 25.60
C THR A 301 -6.15 3.92 26.33
N ALA A 302 -5.58 2.71 26.37
CA ALA A 302 -4.25 2.47 26.95
C ALA A 302 -3.11 2.96 26.04
N ALA A 303 -3.34 3.08 24.72
CA ALA A 303 -2.35 3.51 23.73
C ALA A 303 -2.25 5.05 23.64
N GLY A 304 -1.19 5.50 23.00
CA GLY A 304 -0.97 6.92 22.71
C GLY A 304 -1.99 7.51 21.72
N GLU A 305 -1.84 8.81 21.45
CA GLU A 305 -2.63 9.52 20.44
C GLU A 305 -2.46 8.91 19.04
N THR A 306 -3.44 9.18 18.16
CA THR A 306 -3.30 8.81 16.74
C THR A 306 -2.45 9.87 16.04
N ALA A 307 -1.27 9.49 15.55
CA ALA A 307 -0.39 10.39 14.81
C ALA A 307 -1.07 10.92 13.53
N PRO A 308 -0.75 12.14 13.07
CA PRO A 308 -1.29 12.72 11.83
C PRO A 308 -1.08 11.82 10.62
N ALA A 309 -2.01 11.87 9.67
CA ALA A 309 -1.94 11.03 8.46
C ALA A 309 -0.76 11.41 7.55
N CYS A 310 -0.44 12.70 7.47
CA CYS A 310 0.56 13.27 6.56
C CYS A 310 1.98 12.71 6.73
N GLY A 311 2.34 12.19 7.90
CA GLY A 311 3.65 11.57 8.10
C GLY A 311 3.73 10.13 7.59
N LEU A 312 2.60 9.49 7.27
CA LEU A 312 2.52 8.07 6.92
C LEU A 312 2.56 7.84 5.42
N THR A 313 3.40 6.92 5.00
CA THR A 313 3.51 6.46 3.61
C THR A 313 3.45 4.94 3.55
N PHE A 314 2.53 4.40 2.74
CA PHE A 314 2.54 3.00 2.30
C PHE A 314 3.75 2.82 1.38
N TRP A 315 4.78 2.12 1.86
CA TRP A 315 6.08 2.14 1.20
C TRP A 315 6.22 1.06 0.14
N SER A 316 5.90 -0.17 0.49
CA SER A 316 5.98 -1.32 -0.43
C SER A 316 5.11 -2.49 0.02
N VAL A 317 4.88 -3.42 -0.90
CA VAL A 317 4.21 -4.71 -0.65
C VAL A 317 5.01 -5.82 -1.32
N ARG A 318 5.05 -7.01 -0.70
CA ARG A 318 5.69 -8.22 -1.25
C ARG A 318 4.63 -9.29 -1.46
N TYR A 319 4.83 -10.04 -2.52
CA TYR A 319 4.02 -11.18 -2.93
C TYR A 319 4.79 -12.47 -2.90
#